data_df3891d1c2d98171f6b9f6c9de995f64
#
_entry.id   df3891d1c2d98171f6b9f6c9de995f64
#
_cell.length_a   1.000
_cell.length_b   1.000
_cell.length_c   1.000
_cell.angle_alpha   90.00
_cell.angle_beta   90.00
_cell.angle_gamma   90.00
#
_symmetry.space_group_name_H-M   'P 1'
#
loop_
_entity.id
_entity.type
_entity.pdbx_description
1 polymer ?
#
loop_
_entity_poly.entity_id
_entity_poly.type
_entity_poly.pdbx_seq_one_letter_code
_entity_poly.pdbx_strand_id
1 'polypeptide(L)'
;MKNIIFIPYIKREKDLTGASSIGHSNRHQGYEWGIKSWKAWAKKNGHEVYVMSDLLCPESEMLITWQRWQVLNILEHNDIEYNQVLVVDADSVVHPDCPNFFDMSEGKLCGAQFDGSWDWVLRSLEAYSKYLFKNEMITWHKY
;
A
#
# COMPACT_ATOMS: atom_id res chain seq x y z
N MET A 1 20.49 11.47 -3.01
CA MET A 1 19.07 11.03 -2.85
C MET A 1 19.05 9.51 -2.81
N LYS A 2 18.26 8.91 -1.93
CA LYS A 2 18.11 7.46 -1.79
C LYS A 2 16.79 6.98 -2.40
N ASN A 3 16.71 5.71 -2.74
CA ASN A 3 15.44 5.08 -3.09
C ASN A 3 14.70 4.72 -1.80
N ILE A 4 13.38 4.87 -1.82
CA ILE A 4 12.50 4.67 -0.67
C ILE A 4 11.53 3.53 -0.93
N ILE A 5 11.38 2.65 0.06
CA ILE A 5 10.30 1.67 0.13
C ILE A 5 9.27 2.19 1.11
N PHE A 6 8.07 2.43 0.64
CA PHE A 6 6.97 2.94 1.45
C PHE A 6 5.96 1.83 1.75
N ILE A 7 5.69 1.61 3.03
CA ILE A 7 4.83 0.52 3.51
C ILE A 7 3.69 1.11 4.35
N PRO A 8 2.46 1.18 3.85
CA PRO A 8 1.32 1.56 4.67
C PRO A 8 0.95 0.42 5.62
N TYR A 9 1.07 0.67 6.93
CA TYR A 9 0.74 -0.28 7.99
C TYR A 9 0.05 0.42 9.16
N ILE A 10 -1.24 0.62 9.05
CA ILE A 10 -2.04 1.30 10.07
C ILE A 10 -2.75 0.23 10.91
N LYS A 11 -2.45 0.23 12.22
CA LYS A 11 -3.08 -0.67 13.20
C LYS A 11 -4.43 -0.09 13.61
N ARG A 12 -5.51 -0.84 13.39
CA ARG A 12 -6.84 -0.47 13.88
C ARG A 12 -7.12 -1.19 15.20
N GLU A 13 -7.78 -0.51 16.14
CA GLU A 13 -8.19 -1.13 17.43
C GLU A 13 -9.04 -2.39 17.23
N LYS A 14 -9.97 -2.36 16.26
CA LYS A 14 -10.80 -3.52 15.92
C LYS A 14 -10.01 -4.75 15.44
N ASP A 15 -8.84 -4.53 14.85
CA ASP A 15 -7.96 -5.59 14.39
C ASP A 15 -7.13 -6.17 15.55
N LEU A 16 -6.95 -5.42 16.64
CA LEU A 16 -6.28 -5.85 17.85
C LEU A 16 -7.18 -6.69 18.77
N THR A 17 -8.50 -6.44 18.73
CA THR A 17 -9.46 -7.09 19.64
C THR A 17 -10.00 -8.44 19.15
N GLY A 18 -9.56 -8.90 17.96
CA GLY A 18 -10.01 -10.19 17.40
C GLY A 18 -11.49 -10.23 16.99
N ALA A 19 -12.16 -9.07 16.95
CA ALA A 19 -13.59 -8.96 16.65
C ALA A 19 -13.94 -9.17 15.16
N SER A 20 -12.98 -9.46 14.29
CA SER A 20 -13.30 -9.82 12.91
C SER A 20 -13.69 -11.28 12.85
N SER A 21 -14.92 -11.54 12.42
CA SER A 21 -15.65 -12.81 12.41
C SER A 21 -15.07 -13.93 11.51
N ILE A 22 -13.86 -13.80 11.01
CA ILE A 22 -13.20 -14.77 10.15
C ILE A 22 -11.74 -14.90 10.60
N GLY A 23 -11.47 -15.75 11.58
CA GLY A 23 -10.18 -16.45 11.83
C GLY A 23 -8.84 -15.70 11.75
N HIS A 24 -8.82 -14.37 11.89
CA HIS A 24 -7.65 -13.54 11.62
C HIS A 24 -6.98 -12.95 12.88
N SER A 25 -6.98 -13.67 13.98
CA SER A 25 -6.33 -13.23 15.23
C SER A 25 -4.82 -12.92 15.11
N ASN A 26 -4.16 -13.32 14.02
CA ASN A 26 -2.72 -13.18 13.84
C ASN A 26 -2.31 -12.34 12.60
N ARG A 27 -3.19 -11.54 12.02
CA ARG A 27 -2.86 -10.70 10.84
C ARG A 27 -1.67 -9.77 11.11
N HIS A 28 -1.62 -9.15 12.29
CA HIS A 28 -0.51 -8.25 12.63
C HIS A 28 0.84 -8.92 12.65
N GLN A 29 0.90 -10.18 13.06
CA GLN A 29 2.15 -10.94 13.05
C GLN A 29 2.66 -11.17 11.62
N GLY A 30 1.75 -11.46 10.67
CA GLY A 30 2.08 -11.58 9.24
C GLY A 30 2.62 -10.27 8.66
N TYR A 31 1.99 -9.14 8.97
CA TYR A 31 2.46 -7.83 8.52
C TYR A 31 3.84 -7.47 9.09
N GLU A 32 4.12 -7.80 10.33
CA GLU A 32 5.44 -7.60 10.92
C GLU A 32 6.53 -8.40 10.21
N TRP A 33 6.22 -9.62 9.78
CA TRP A 33 7.14 -10.43 8.96
C TRP A 33 7.39 -9.79 7.59
N GLY A 34 6.34 -9.33 6.92
CA GLY A 34 6.46 -8.59 5.67
C GLY A 34 7.38 -7.38 5.81
N ILE A 35 7.08 -6.51 6.77
CA ILE A 35 7.89 -5.31 7.05
C ILE A 35 9.35 -5.66 7.36
N LYS A 36 9.61 -6.72 8.16
CA LYS A 36 10.97 -7.17 8.47
C LYS A 36 11.71 -7.64 7.21
N SER A 37 11.04 -8.37 6.30
CA SER A 37 11.65 -8.83 5.05
C SER A 37 12.06 -7.64 4.18
N TRP A 38 11.19 -6.65 4.02
CA TRP A 38 11.47 -5.43 3.26
C TRP A 38 12.60 -4.60 3.88
N LYS A 39 12.64 -4.47 5.21
CA LYS A 39 13.75 -3.79 5.90
C LYS A 39 15.09 -4.49 5.68
N ALA A 40 15.11 -5.82 5.73
CA ALA A 40 16.33 -6.61 5.49
C ALA A 40 16.80 -6.45 4.04
N TRP A 41 15.88 -6.55 3.06
CA TRP A 41 16.16 -6.38 1.66
C TRP A 41 16.64 -4.96 1.34
N ALA A 42 15.97 -3.95 1.88
CA ALA A 42 16.36 -2.54 1.73
C ALA A 42 17.78 -2.27 2.25
N LYS A 43 18.10 -2.79 3.44
CA LYS A 43 19.44 -2.66 4.02
C LYS A 43 20.51 -3.30 3.13
N LYS A 44 20.24 -4.49 2.56
CA LYS A 44 21.15 -5.18 1.63
C LYS A 44 21.42 -4.34 0.36
N ASN A 45 20.40 -3.64 -0.14
CA ASN A 45 20.46 -2.89 -1.39
C ASN A 45 20.73 -1.37 -1.20
N GLY A 46 20.95 -0.90 0.02
CA GLY A 46 21.27 0.50 0.31
C GLY A 46 20.06 1.46 0.20
N HIS A 47 18.84 0.97 0.44
CA HIS A 47 17.60 1.74 0.37
C HIS A 47 17.05 2.04 1.76
N GLU A 48 16.11 2.99 1.84
CA GLU A 48 15.40 3.35 3.07
C GLU A 48 13.98 2.81 3.08
N VAL A 49 13.45 2.52 4.29
CA VAL A 49 12.08 2.04 4.48
C VAL A 49 11.34 3.01 5.38
N TYR A 50 10.21 3.50 4.88
CA TYR A 50 9.26 4.31 5.64
C TYR A 50 7.97 3.51 5.84
N VAL A 51 7.56 3.38 7.09
CA VAL A 51 6.31 2.71 7.45
C VAL A 51 5.32 3.77 7.88
N MET A 52 4.24 3.92 7.13
CA MET A 52 3.14 4.80 7.49
C MET A 52 2.29 4.11 8.56
N SER A 53 2.31 4.62 9.79
CA SER A 53 1.60 4.04 10.95
C SER A 53 0.28 4.73 11.29
N ASP A 54 0.09 5.94 10.80
CA ASP A 54 -1.03 6.80 11.16
C ASP A 54 -1.88 7.16 9.93
N LEU A 55 -3.17 7.40 10.17
CA LEU A 55 -4.06 7.91 9.14
C LEU A 55 -3.74 9.38 8.83
N LEU A 56 -3.73 9.73 7.55
CA LEU A 56 -3.59 11.13 7.12
C LEU A 56 -4.88 11.92 7.29
N CYS A 57 -6.01 11.25 7.12
CA CYS A 57 -7.34 11.79 7.30
C CYS A 57 -8.31 10.68 7.77
N PRO A 58 -9.49 11.04 8.30
CA PRO A 58 -10.50 10.06 8.70
C PRO A 58 -10.90 9.12 7.54
N GLU A 59 -11.18 7.85 7.85
CA GLU A 59 -11.62 6.86 6.85
C GLU A 59 -12.93 7.27 6.14
N SER A 60 -13.71 8.17 6.74
CA SER A 60 -14.93 8.75 6.14
C SER A 60 -14.62 9.70 4.97
N GLU A 61 -13.43 10.29 4.93
CA GLU A 61 -12.98 11.18 3.87
C GLU A 61 -12.21 10.42 2.79
N MET A 62 -11.32 9.50 3.20
CA MET A 62 -10.54 8.70 2.27
C MET A 62 -10.31 7.29 2.83
N LEU A 63 -10.64 6.27 2.04
CA LEU A 63 -10.38 4.89 2.42
C LEU A 63 -8.90 4.68 2.78
N ILE A 64 -8.67 3.92 3.85
CA ILE A 64 -7.32 3.64 4.36
C ILE A 64 -6.37 3.10 3.28
N THR A 65 -6.88 2.24 2.39
CA THR A 65 -6.10 1.67 1.28
C THR A 65 -5.71 2.70 0.22
N TRP A 66 -6.42 3.82 0.14
CA TRP A 66 -6.14 4.88 -0.82
C TRP A 66 -5.18 5.93 -0.27
N GLN A 67 -5.06 6.05 1.04
CA GLN A 67 -4.12 7.00 1.66
C GLN A 67 -2.66 6.72 1.30
N ARG A 68 -2.34 5.48 0.88
CA ARG A 68 -1.02 5.13 0.35
C ARG A 68 -0.56 5.98 -0.84
N TRP A 69 -1.52 6.46 -1.65
CA TRP A 69 -1.23 7.27 -2.83
C TRP A 69 -0.78 8.69 -2.49
N GLN A 70 -0.89 9.09 -1.21
CA GLN A 70 -0.35 10.36 -0.71
C GLN A 70 1.13 10.30 -0.38
N VAL A 71 1.81 9.20 -0.72
CA VAL A 71 3.23 8.98 -0.38
C VAL A 71 4.12 10.14 -0.80
N LEU A 72 3.96 10.66 -2.01
CA LEU A 72 4.80 11.77 -2.49
C LEU A 72 4.55 13.04 -1.66
N ASN A 73 3.30 13.37 -1.36
CA ASN A 73 2.95 14.50 -0.51
C ASN A 73 3.49 14.33 0.92
N ILE A 74 3.49 13.10 1.46
CA ILE A 74 4.05 12.80 2.78
C ILE A 74 5.56 13.05 2.78
N LEU A 75 6.27 12.57 1.77
CA LEU A 75 7.72 12.71 1.67
C LEU A 75 8.11 14.19 1.51
N GLU A 76 7.43 14.92 0.63
CA GLU A 76 7.65 16.34 0.41
C GLU A 76 7.35 17.19 1.66
N HIS A 77 6.23 16.91 2.36
CA HIS A 77 5.86 17.63 3.58
C HIS A 77 6.88 17.43 4.72
N ASN A 78 7.60 16.33 4.72
CA ASN A 78 8.63 16.01 5.71
C ASN A 78 10.04 16.31 5.23
N ASP A 79 10.21 17.06 4.13
CA ASP A 79 11.50 17.42 3.54
C ASP A 79 12.40 16.21 3.25
N ILE A 80 11.78 15.08 2.88
CA ILE A 80 12.49 13.83 2.58
C ILE A 80 12.82 13.77 1.10
N GLU A 81 14.08 13.94 0.77
CA GLU A 81 14.59 13.79 -0.59
C GLU A 81 14.66 12.33 -1.01
N TYR A 82 14.15 12.03 -2.19
CA TYR A 82 14.15 10.67 -2.76
C TYR A 82 14.50 10.69 -4.26
N ASN A 83 15.02 9.56 -4.74
CA ASN A 83 15.24 9.32 -6.17
C ASN A 83 14.03 8.59 -6.78
N GLN A 84 13.66 7.45 -6.20
CA GLN A 84 12.50 6.64 -6.60
C GLN A 84 11.76 6.13 -5.37
N VAL A 85 10.47 5.86 -5.53
CA VAL A 85 9.60 5.33 -4.47
C VAL A 85 8.97 4.01 -4.92
N LEU A 86 9.12 2.97 -4.10
CA LEU A 86 8.44 1.69 -4.24
C LEU A 86 7.37 1.57 -3.15
N VAL A 87 6.12 1.50 -3.54
CA VAL A 87 4.99 1.28 -2.60
C VAL A 87 4.66 -0.20 -2.55
N VAL A 88 4.69 -0.78 -1.34
CA VAL A 88 4.40 -2.21 -1.13
C VAL A 88 3.39 -2.41 -0.01
N ASP A 89 2.61 -3.48 -0.10
CA ASP A 89 1.69 -3.86 0.97
C ASP A 89 2.44 -4.51 2.15
N ALA A 90 1.98 -4.24 3.38
CA ALA A 90 2.62 -4.77 4.58
C ALA A 90 2.54 -6.30 4.72
N ASP A 91 1.56 -6.93 4.03
CA ASP A 91 1.39 -8.39 3.96
C ASP A 91 2.23 -9.05 2.85
N SER A 92 2.96 -8.26 2.08
CA SER A 92 3.91 -8.77 1.09
C SER A 92 5.26 -9.12 1.74
N VAL A 93 5.87 -10.19 1.25
CA VAL A 93 7.20 -10.65 1.68
C VAL A 93 8.15 -10.64 0.50
N VAL A 94 9.29 -10.01 0.64
CA VAL A 94 10.34 -10.02 -0.38
C VAL A 94 11.38 -11.10 -0.08
N HIS A 95 11.76 -11.87 -1.11
CA HIS A 95 12.85 -12.83 -0.98
C HIS A 95 14.20 -12.09 -0.93
N PRO A 96 15.17 -12.53 -0.11
CA PRO A 96 16.47 -11.86 0.01
C PRO A 96 17.25 -11.72 -1.28
N ASP A 97 17.02 -12.63 -2.23
CA ASP A 97 17.71 -12.66 -3.53
C ASP A 97 16.87 -12.06 -4.67
N CYS A 98 15.74 -11.40 -4.36
CA CYS A 98 15.04 -10.61 -5.36
C CYS A 98 15.97 -9.53 -5.93
N PRO A 99 15.94 -9.32 -7.24
CA PRO A 99 16.72 -8.27 -7.87
C PRO A 99 16.31 -6.90 -7.36
N ASN A 100 17.16 -5.90 -7.58
CA ASN A 100 16.85 -4.52 -7.20
C ASN A 100 15.73 -3.97 -8.10
N PHE A 101 14.54 -3.80 -7.56
CA PHE A 101 13.36 -3.30 -8.28
C PHE A 101 13.57 -1.91 -8.85
N PHE A 102 14.37 -1.08 -8.19
CA PHE A 102 14.66 0.27 -8.66
C PHE A 102 15.53 0.29 -9.92
N ASP A 103 16.45 -0.65 -10.05
CA ASP A 103 17.25 -0.80 -11.26
C ASP A 103 16.40 -1.33 -12.42
N MET A 104 15.45 -2.23 -12.12
CA MET A 104 14.54 -2.81 -13.11
C MET A 104 13.54 -1.80 -13.69
N SER A 105 13.21 -0.75 -12.94
CA SER A 105 12.22 0.25 -13.37
C SER A 105 12.74 1.15 -14.50
N GLU A 106 14.06 1.29 -14.66
CA GLU A 106 14.70 2.17 -15.64
C GLU A 106 14.16 3.62 -15.57
N GLY A 107 13.77 4.08 -14.39
CA GLY A 107 13.17 5.40 -14.18
C GLY A 107 11.74 5.56 -14.69
N LYS A 108 11.06 4.46 -15.02
CA LYS A 108 9.67 4.46 -15.49
C LYS A 108 8.70 4.18 -14.33
N LEU A 109 7.44 4.58 -14.51
CA LEU A 109 6.35 4.13 -13.66
C LEU A 109 6.09 2.65 -13.93
N CYS A 110 6.24 1.82 -12.91
CA CYS A 110 6.03 0.39 -12.97
C CYS A 110 4.93 -0.03 -11.99
N GLY A 111 4.20 -1.08 -12.34
CA GLY A 111 3.18 -1.67 -11.48
C GLY A 111 3.20 -3.18 -11.58
N ALA A 112 2.74 -3.86 -10.54
CA ALA A 112 2.49 -5.29 -10.60
C ALA A 112 1.29 -5.56 -11.50
N GLN A 113 1.45 -6.47 -12.47
CA GLN A 113 0.33 -6.96 -13.25
C GLN A 113 -0.49 -7.91 -12.38
N PHE A 114 -1.79 -7.70 -12.37
CA PHE A 114 -2.73 -8.58 -11.69
C PHE A 114 -3.54 -9.38 -12.71
N ASP A 115 -3.43 -10.70 -12.69
CA ASP A 115 -4.16 -11.61 -13.56
C ASP A 115 -5.50 -12.04 -12.92
N GLY A 116 -6.28 -11.08 -12.45
CA GLY A 116 -7.61 -11.33 -11.93
C GLY A 116 -8.60 -11.72 -13.02
N SER A 117 -9.56 -12.60 -12.69
CA SER A 117 -10.66 -12.91 -13.59
C SER A 117 -11.55 -11.69 -13.83
N TRP A 118 -12.25 -11.65 -14.97
CA TRP A 118 -13.26 -10.62 -15.25
C TRP A 118 -14.33 -10.54 -14.16
N ASP A 119 -14.70 -11.67 -13.56
CA ASP A 119 -15.64 -11.72 -12.44
C ASP A 119 -15.12 -10.95 -11.22
N TRP A 120 -13.83 -11.09 -10.90
CA TRP A 120 -13.20 -10.32 -9.82
C TRP A 120 -13.17 -8.82 -10.15
N VAL A 121 -12.83 -8.45 -11.39
CA VAL A 121 -12.82 -7.04 -11.82
C VAL A 121 -14.22 -6.43 -11.70
N LEU A 122 -15.25 -7.12 -12.18
CA LEU A 122 -16.64 -6.65 -12.11
C LEU A 122 -17.12 -6.48 -10.65
N ARG A 123 -16.84 -7.44 -9.78
CA ARG A 123 -17.18 -7.33 -8.34
C ARG A 123 -16.46 -6.18 -7.66
N SER A 124 -15.19 -5.98 -8.00
CA SER A 124 -14.41 -4.86 -7.48
C SER A 124 -14.96 -3.52 -7.96
N LEU A 125 -15.27 -3.40 -9.24
CA LEU A 125 -15.91 -2.22 -9.81
C LEU A 125 -17.27 -1.94 -9.16
N GLU A 126 -18.10 -2.96 -8.93
CA GLU A 126 -19.38 -2.81 -8.23
C GLU A 126 -19.20 -2.31 -6.79
N ALA A 127 -18.25 -2.87 -6.06
CA ALA A 127 -17.96 -2.45 -4.68
C ALA A 127 -17.45 -1.01 -4.61
N TYR A 128 -16.50 -0.64 -5.48
CA TYR A 128 -15.97 0.72 -5.55
C TYR A 128 -16.97 1.73 -6.12
N SER A 129 -17.82 1.32 -7.07
CA SER A 129 -18.84 2.20 -7.62
C SER A 129 -19.82 2.68 -6.56
N LYS A 130 -20.27 1.80 -5.68
CA LYS A 130 -21.15 2.17 -4.55
C LYS A 130 -20.53 3.25 -3.66
N TYR A 131 -19.22 3.17 -3.43
CA TYR A 131 -18.49 4.17 -2.67
C TYR A 131 -18.33 5.49 -3.44
N LEU A 132 -17.89 5.41 -4.70
CA LEU A 132 -17.66 6.57 -5.55
C LEU A 132 -18.95 7.33 -5.87
N PHE A 133 -20.06 6.61 -6.12
CA PHE A 133 -21.35 7.22 -6.40
C PHE A 133 -22.00 7.85 -5.17
N LYS A 134 -21.86 7.24 -4.01
CA LYS A 134 -22.35 7.84 -2.76
C LYS A 134 -21.74 9.22 -2.52
N ASN A 135 -20.51 9.43 -2.99
CA ASN A 135 -19.78 10.68 -2.85
C ASN A 135 -19.86 11.56 -4.13
N GLU A 136 -20.76 11.26 -5.06
CA GLU A 136 -20.97 12.00 -6.32
C GLU A 136 -19.71 12.13 -7.20
N MET A 137 -18.70 11.31 -6.97
CA MET A 137 -17.43 11.41 -7.69
C MET A 137 -17.50 10.93 -9.15
N ILE A 138 -18.41 10.01 -9.46
CA ILE A 138 -18.63 9.48 -10.82
C ILE A 138 -20.13 9.22 -11.03
N THR A 139 -20.70 9.69 -12.12
CA THR A 139 -22.05 9.32 -12.56
C THR A 139 -21.98 8.47 -13.80
N TRP A 140 -22.41 7.19 -13.73
CA TRP A 140 -22.38 6.23 -14.85
C TRP A 140 -23.22 6.63 -16.06
N HIS A 141 -24.14 7.57 -15.92
CA HIS A 141 -25.08 7.94 -16.96
C HIS A 141 -24.51 8.91 -18.01
N LYS A 142 -23.21 9.17 -18.01
CA LYS A 142 -22.58 10.10 -18.96
C LYS A 142 -21.59 9.46 -19.94
N TYR A 143 -21.50 8.11 -19.97
CA TYR A 143 -20.61 7.41 -20.90
C TYR A 143 -21.29 6.24 -21.58
#